data_fd2169246273cc606636b4d58b598968
#
_entry.id   fd2169246273cc606636b4d58b598968
#
_cell.length_a   1.000
_cell.length_b   1.000
_cell.length_c   1.000
_cell.angle_alpha   90.00
_cell.angle_beta   90.00
_cell.angle_gamma   90.00
#
_symmetry.space_group_name_H-M   'P 1'
#
loop_
_entity.id
_entity.type
_entity.pdbx_description
1 polymer ?
#
loop_
_entity_poly.entity_id
_entity_poly.type
_entity_poly.pdbx_seq_one_letter_code
_entity_poly.pdbx_strand_id
1 'polypeptide(L)'
;MMKAILRPPGKVFKGQIVPMAMLCIAIGNPAYATVYEFNAEGAVSVTESSPKAPAASPNRSKIPGREDLRSLTRDVALRFSGASGVRKAGIDALTFIEVFEALISAESRFDPNAVSPKGAQGLGQLMPETAADLKVKDPFDPKQNLNGSALYFTQMLERFGSLDLALAAYNAGPQRVEEYGGIPPFPETRSYIAGILKVVGLPVAPVTSSSEVATTKPALNQVKKEQPLKGDVSVWEF
;
A
#
# COMPACT_ATOMS: atom_id res chain seq x y z
N MET A 1 51.33 -58.85 54.97
CA MET A 1 51.59 -57.40 55.11
C MET A 1 50.89 -56.65 54.00
N MET A 2 49.70 -56.15 54.29
CA MET A 2 48.82 -55.35 53.38
C MET A 2 49.05 -53.88 53.69
N LYS A 3 49.53 -53.10 52.70
CA LYS A 3 49.61 -51.63 52.79
C LYS A 3 48.31 -51.03 52.33
N ALA A 4 47.68 -50.34 53.25
CA ALA A 4 46.49 -49.54 52.97
C ALA A 4 46.91 -48.25 52.23
N ILE A 5 46.29 -47.98 51.06
CA ILE A 5 46.48 -46.77 50.31
C ILE A 5 45.32 -45.85 50.66
N LEU A 6 45.61 -44.78 51.42
CA LEU A 6 44.62 -43.67 51.67
C LEU A 6 44.40 -42.90 50.38
N ARG A 7 43.16 -42.74 50.01
CA ARG A 7 42.73 -41.79 48.99
C ARG A 7 42.50 -40.39 49.59
N PRO A 8 42.95 -39.31 48.95
CA PRO A 8 42.66 -37.96 49.41
C PRO A 8 41.19 -37.54 49.16
N PRO A 9 40.64 -36.59 49.92
CA PRO A 9 39.25 -36.17 49.80
C PRO A 9 39.01 -35.39 48.54
N GLY A 10 37.88 -35.72 47.85
CA GLY A 10 37.46 -35.11 46.63
C GLY A 10 37.10 -33.61 46.83
N LYS A 11 37.58 -32.80 45.89
CA LYS A 11 37.19 -31.38 45.77
C LYS A 11 35.70 -31.28 45.43
N VAL A 12 34.94 -30.60 46.28
CA VAL A 12 33.57 -30.20 46.00
C VAL A 12 33.60 -29.14 44.91
N PHE A 13 33.16 -29.50 43.71
CA PHE A 13 32.88 -28.55 42.65
C PHE A 13 31.62 -27.77 43.02
N LYS A 14 31.76 -26.49 43.35
CA LYS A 14 30.62 -25.55 43.41
C LYS A 14 30.06 -25.44 41.98
N GLY A 15 28.87 -26.01 41.77
CA GLY A 15 28.17 -25.93 40.52
C GLY A 15 27.88 -24.47 40.15
N GLN A 16 28.47 -24.04 39.07
CA GLN A 16 28.12 -22.79 38.39
C GLN A 16 26.79 -23.02 37.69
N ILE A 17 25.77 -22.34 38.17
CA ILE A 17 24.45 -22.36 37.54
C ILE A 17 24.58 -21.61 36.22
N VAL A 18 24.58 -22.33 35.10
CA VAL A 18 24.45 -21.76 33.77
C VAL A 18 22.95 -21.47 33.54
N PRO A 19 22.52 -20.21 33.32
CA PRO A 19 21.14 -19.95 33.00
C PRO A 19 20.83 -20.56 31.64
N MET A 20 19.94 -21.53 31.62
CA MET A 20 19.46 -22.19 30.42
C MET A 20 18.63 -21.25 29.58
N ALA A 21 18.97 -21.19 28.29
CA ALA A 21 18.47 -20.27 27.30
C ALA A 21 16.95 -20.19 27.22
N MET A 22 16.47 -18.96 27.19
CA MET A 22 15.10 -18.56 26.94
C MET A 22 14.72 -18.87 25.49
N LEU A 23 13.86 -19.86 25.25
CA LEU A 23 13.29 -20.14 23.94
C LEU A 23 11.99 -19.35 23.81
N CYS A 24 12.03 -18.18 23.16
CA CYS A 24 10.84 -17.44 22.77
C CYS A 24 10.29 -18.00 21.45
N ILE A 25 9.19 -18.73 21.49
CA ILE A 25 8.43 -19.08 20.31
C ILE A 25 7.34 -18.00 20.12
N ALA A 26 7.57 -17.06 19.22
CA ALA A 26 6.58 -16.09 18.82
C ALA A 26 5.66 -16.72 17.76
N ILE A 27 4.46 -17.13 18.16
CA ILE A 27 3.40 -17.52 17.24
C ILE A 27 2.44 -16.34 17.10
N GLY A 28 2.65 -15.56 16.06
CA GLY A 28 1.59 -14.87 15.29
C GLY A 28 0.76 -13.76 15.95
N ASN A 29 1.08 -13.24 17.16
CA ASN A 29 0.44 -12.01 17.66
C ASN A 29 1.36 -11.33 18.70
N PRO A 30 1.82 -10.08 18.49
CA PRO A 30 2.81 -9.44 19.35
C PRO A 30 2.30 -8.98 20.74
N ALA A 31 1.07 -9.36 21.11
CA ALA A 31 0.43 -8.88 22.33
C ALA A 31 0.53 -9.83 23.55
N TYR A 32 1.02 -11.06 23.37
CA TYR A 32 1.06 -12.02 24.48
C TYR A 32 2.41 -12.72 24.52
N ALA A 33 3.22 -12.41 25.53
CA ALA A 33 4.41 -13.19 25.87
C ALA A 33 4.07 -14.08 27.06
N THR A 34 4.00 -15.40 26.84
CA THR A 34 3.89 -16.39 27.93
C THR A 34 5.30 -16.75 28.38
N VAL A 35 5.63 -16.40 29.62
CA VAL A 35 6.93 -16.74 30.20
C VAL A 35 6.76 -18.03 31.02
N TYR A 36 7.54 -19.06 30.66
CA TYR A 36 7.62 -20.30 31.41
C TYR A 36 8.88 -20.27 32.27
N GLU A 37 8.72 -20.34 33.61
CA GLU A 37 9.82 -20.43 34.53
C GLU A 37 9.88 -21.87 35.11
N PHE A 38 11.07 -22.48 35.02
CA PHE A 38 11.34 -23.80 35.56
C PHE A 38 12.14 -23.65 36.85
N ASN A 39 11.65 -24.24 37.96
CA ASN A 39 12.43 -24.31 39.17
C ASN A 39 13.41 -25.50 39.16
N ALA A 40 14.27 -25.58 40.16
CA ALA A 40 15.29 -26.61 40.25
C ALA A 40 14.72 -28.03 40.41
N GLU A 41 13.46 -28.16 40.78
CA GLU A 41 12.70 -29.40 40.98
C GLU A 41 11.90 -29.80 39.73
N GLY A 42 11.97 -29.02 38.62
CA GLY A 42 11.28 -29.28 37.38
C GLY A 42 9.81 -28.88 37.33
N ALA A 43 9.32 -28.17 38.34
CA ALA A 43 7.96 -27.61 38.30
C ALA A 43 7.91 -26.37 37.41
N VAL A 44 6.86 -26.27 36.58
CA VAL A 44 6.64 -25.18 35.65
C VAL A 44 5.65 -24.17 36.23
N SER A 45 6.07 -22.94 36.42
CA SER A 45 5.15 -21.83 36.67
C SER A 45 4.93 -21.03 35.38
N VAL A 46 3.66 -20.79 35.06
CA VAL A 46 3.24 -20.00 33.90
C VAL A 46 2.81 -18.64 34.41
N THR A 47 3.58 -17.61 34.08
CA THR A 47 3.22 -16.23 34.35
C THR A 47 2.67 -15.59 33.09
N GLU A 48 1.37 -15.44 32.98
CA GLU A 48 0.77 -14.57 31.94
C GLU A 48 0.99 -13.14 32.38
N SER A 49 2.02 -12.50 31.85
CA SER A 49 2.16 -11.06 31.96
C SER A 49 1.18 -10.40 30.99
N SER A 50 -0.02 -10.12 31.49
CA SER A 50 -0.89 -9.14 30.86
C SER A 50 -0.15 -7.80 30.93
N PRO A 51 0.30 -7.18 29.82
CA PRO A 51 0.86 -5.86 29.90
C PRO A 51 -0.24 -4.95 30.46
N LYS A 52 -0.01 -4.37 31.65
CA LYS A 52 -0.85 -3.31 32.18
C LYS A 52 -0.97 -2.29 31.06
N ALA A 53 -2.17 -2.22 30.45
CA ALA A 53 -2.44 -1.29 29.38
C ALA A 53 -1.95 0.09 29.82
N PRO A 54 -1.10 0.78 29.02
CA PRO A 54 -0.79 2.16 29.30
C PRO A 54 -2.12 2.90 29.41
N ALA A 55 -2.27 3.70 30.47
CA ALA A 55 -3.47 4.47 30.73
C ALA A 55 -3.92 5.11 29.42
N ALA A 56 -5.16 4.83 29.02
CA ALA A 56 -5.72 5.30 27.77
C ALA A 56 -5.50 6.80 27.65
N SER A 57 -4.66 7.21 26.74
CA SER A 57 -4.60 8.62 26.33
C SER A 57 -5.99 8.98 25.82
N PRO A 58 -6.63 10.02 26.38
CA PRO A 58 -7.94 10.45 25.90
C PRO A 58 -7.74 11.09 24.53
N ASN A 59 -8.01 10.37 23.51
CA ASN A 59 -8.13 10.74 22.09
C ASN A 59 -7.28 9.88 21.12
N ARG A 60 -7.30 8.56 21.31
CA ARG A 60 -7.07 7.68 20.18
C ARG A 60 -8.41 7.60 19.45
N SER A 61 -8.61 8.46 18.46
CA SER A 61 -9.64 8.25 17.45
C SER A 61 -9.49 6.81 16.98
N LYS A 62 -10.56 6.01 17.17
CA LYS A 62 -10.64 4.60 16.80
C LYS A 62 -10.11 4.47 15.39
N ILE A 63 -8.98 3.76 15.21
CA ILE A 63 -8.48 3.48 13.86
C ILE A 63 -9.62 2.77 13.14
N PRO A 64 -10.14 3.30 12.02
CA PRO A 64 -11.26 2.68 11.32
C PRO A 64 -10.91 1.24 10.96
N GLY A 65 -11.83 0.31 11.18
CA GLY A 65 -11.65 -1.06 10.72
C GLY A 65 -11.56 -1.10 9.20
N ARG A 66 -11.05 -2.19 8.64
CA ARG A 66 -10.91 -2.33 7.17
C ARG A 66 -12.26 -2.16 6.46
N GLU A 67 -13.36 -2.59 7.05
CA GLU A 67 -14.70 -2.43 6.47
C GLU A 67 -15.16 -0.97 6.52
N ASP A 68 -14.85 -0.24 7.58
CA ASP A 68 -15.11 1.20 7.67
C ASP A 68 -14.36 1.96 6.55
N LEU A 69 -13.11 1.55 6.26
CA LEU A 69 -12.30 2.15 5.20
C LEU A 69 -12.82 1.80 3.80
N ARG A 70 -13.35 0.59 3.60
CA ARG A 70 -14.02 0.22 2.35
C ARG A 70 -15.27 1.06 2.12
N SER A 71 -16.13 1.17 3.16
CA SER A 71 -17.32 2.02 3.10
C SER A 71 -16.97 3.47 2.76
N LEU A 72 -15.97 4.04 3.46
CA LEU A 72 -15.46 5.38 3.17
C LEU A 72 -14.94 5.52 1.73
N THR A 73 -14.25 4.49 1.21
CA THR A 73 -13.75 4.49 -0.17
C THR A 73 -14.88 4.56 -1.18
N ARG A 74 -15.95 3.78 -0.97
CA ARG A 74 -17.14 3.80 -1.83
C ARG A 74 -17.88 5.14 -1.76
N ASP A 75 -18.00 5.73 -0.57
CA ASP A 75 -18.59 7.04 -0.37
C ASP A 75 -17.81 8.16 -1.10
N VAL A 76 -16.49 8.08 -1.07
CA VAL A 76 -15.63 8.98 -1.84
C VAL A 76 -15.84 8.74 -3.33
N ALA A 77 -15.74 7.49 -3.79
CA ALA A 77 -15.91 7.14 -5.19
C ALA A 77 -17.26 7.62 -5.75
N LEU A 78 -18.34 7.47 -4.97
CA LEU A 78 -19.67 7.93 -5.37
C LEU A 78 -19.68 9.44 -5.65
N ARG A 79 -19.00 10.26 -4.84
CA ARG A 79 -18.91 11.72 -5.07
C ARG A 79 -18.18 12.08 -6.36
N PHE A 80 -17.23 11.24 -6.78
CA PHE A 80 -16.43 11.46 -8.00
C PHE A 80 -16.97 10.74 -9.23
N SER A 81 -17.98 9.86 -9.08
CA SER A 81 -18.52 9.05 -10.19
C SER A 81 -19.14 9.85 -11.33
N GLY A 82 -19.56 11.09 -11.06
CA GLY A 82 -20.08 12.02 -12.07
C GLY A 82 -19.01 12.91 -12.73
N ALA A 83 -17.72 12.71 -12.46
CA ALA A 83 -16.66 13.53 -13.04
C ALA A 83 -16.56 13.40 -14.57
N SER A 84 -16.06 14.45 -15.24
CA SER A 84 -15.90 14.46 -16.70
C SER A 84 -15.03 13.32 -17.20
N GLY A 85 -13.95 13.00 -16.48
CA GLY A 85 -13.06 11.89 -16.82
C GLY A 85 -13.76 10.52 -16.82
N VAL A 86 -14.66 10.28 -15.87
CA VAL A 86 -15.46 9.05 -15.80
C VAL A 86 -16.32 8.90 -17.05
N ARG A 87 -17.04 9.99 -17.41
CA ARG A 87 -17.87 10.01 -18.63
C ARG A 87 -17.02 9.84 -19.91
N LYS A 88 -15.88 10.53 -19.98
CA LYS A 88 -14.97 10.46 -21.12
C LYS A 88 -14.39 9.06 -21.34
N ALA A 89 -14.11 8.35 -20.26
CA ALA A 89 -13.65 6.96 -20.31
C ALA A 89 -14.78 5.96 -20.63
N GLY A 90 -16.03 6.42 -20.71
CA GLY A 90 -17.17 5.57 -21.06
C GLY A 90 -17.57 4.57 -19.98
N ILE A 91 -17.19 4.80 -18.72
CA ILE A 91 -17.56 3.94 -17.59
C ILE A 91 -18.71 4.55 -16.80
N ASP A 92 -19.61 3.68 -16.31
CA ASP A 92 -20.74 4.11 -15.47
C ASP A 92 -20.29 4.30 -14.01
N ALA A 93 -21.19 4.90 -13.21
CA ALA A 93 -20.91 5.23 -11.82
C ALA A 93 -20.59 3.99 -10.96
N LEU A 94 -21.29 2.88 -11.17
CA LEU A 94 -21.07 1.65 -10.40
C LEU A 94 -19.69 1.05 -10.73
N THR A 95 -19.39 0.94 -12.00
CA THR A 95 -18.07 0.49 -12.48
C THR A 95 -16.96 1.37 -11.91
N PHE A 96 -17.12 2.70 -11.88
CA PHE A 96 -16.12 3.60 -11.30
C PHE A 96 -15.91 3.32 -9.80
N ILE A 97 -17.00 3.11 -9.04
CA ILE A 97 -16.92 2.81 -7.59
C ILE A 97 -16.17 1.50 -7.37
N GLU A 98 -16.50 0.45 -8.11
CA GLU A 98 -15.85 -0.87 -7.99
C GLU A 98 -14.38 -0.83 -8.38
N VAL A 99 -14.05 -0.14 -9.47
CA VAL A 99 -12.65 0.06 -9.92
C VAL A 99 -11.87 0.85 -8.88
N PHE A 100 -12.41 1.93 -8.35
CA PHE A 100 -11.71 2.72 -7.34
C PHE A 100 -11.48 1.95 -6.04
N GLU A 101 -12.45 1.16 -5.58
CA GLU A 101 -12.26 0.27 -4.43
C GLU A 101 -11.16 -0.78 -4.70
N ALA A 102 -11.16 -1.40 -5.87
CA ALA A 102 -10.13 -2.37 -6.27
C ALA A 102 -8.74 -1.72 -6.39
N LEU A 103 -8.68 -0.47 -6.89
CA LEU A 103 -7.46 0.33 -6.95
C LEU A 103 -6.90 0.55 -5.54
N ILE A 104 -7.68 1.07 -4.60
CA ILE A 104 -7.24 1.29 -3.21
C ILE A 104 -6.81 -0.02 -2.54
N SER A 105 -7.50 -1.12 -2.84
CA SER A 105 -7.11 -2.46 -2.37
C SER A 105 -5.76 -2.89 -2.94
N ALA A 106 -5.48 -2.60 -4.21
CA ALA A 106 -4.20 -2.91 -4.86
C ALA A 106 -3.05 -2.07 -4.30
N GLU A 107 -3.29 -0.79 -3.98
CA GLU A 107 -2.29 0.15 -3.48
C GLU A 107 -1.83 -0.18 -2.05
N SER A 108 -2.75 -0.32 -1.12
CA SER A 108 -2.42 -0.42 0.31
C SER A 108 -3.07 -1.60 1.03
N ARG A 109 -3.97 -2.34 0.39
CA ARG A 109 -4.87 -3.30 1.06
C ARG A 109 -5.69 -2.66 2.17
N PHE A 110 -6.06 -1.39 2.01
CA PHE A 110 -6.74 -0.56 3.00
C PHE A 110 -5.92 -0.31 4.28
N ASP A 111 -4.58 -0.22 4.19
CA ASP A 111 -3.74 0.24 5.28
C ASP A 111 -3.52 1.77 5.16
N PRO A 112 -4.09 2.58 6.06
CA PRO A 112 -3.95 4.02 6.00
C PRO A 112 -2.53 4.51 6.33
N ASN A 113 -1.70 3.65 6.95
CA ASN A 113 -0.32 3.97 7.32
C ASN A 113 0.72 3.37 6.35
N ALA A 114 0.27 2.80 5.22
CA ALA A 114 1.16 2.19 4.26
C ALA A 114 2.17 3.21 3.70
N VAL A 115 3.43 2.79 3.63
CA VAL A 115 4.51 3.54 2.98
C VAL A 115 5.27 2.59 2.07
N SER A 116 5.36 2.92 0.77
CA SER A 116 6.13 2.12 -0.17
C SER A 116 7.63 2.40 -0.07
N PRO A 117 8.49 1.51 -0.59
CA PRO A 117 9.94 1.78 -0.67
C PRO A 117 10.31 3.03 -1.47
N LYS A 118 9.42 3.49 -2.35
CA LYS A 118 9.59 4.71 -3.14
C LYS A 118 9.03 5.96 -2.45
N GLY A 119 8.45 5.81 -1.24
CA GLY A 119 7.90 6.91 -0.46
C GLY A 119 6.44 7.27 -0.76
N ALA A 120 5.70 6.46 -1.51
CA ALA A 120 4.26 6.62 -1.68
C ALA A 120 3.52 6.35 -0.35
N GLN A 121 2.46 7.10 -0.06
CA GLN A 121 1.88 7.19 1.29
C GLN A 121 0.37 6.97 1.31
N GLY A 122 -0.09 6.27 2.36
CA GLY A 122 -1.50 6.13 2.72
C GLY A 122 -2.30 5.18 1.83
N LEU A 123 -3.62 5.28 1.89
CA LEU A 123 -4.55 4.35 1.26
C LEU A 123 -4.38 4.21 -0.25
N GLY A 124 -4.25 5.31 -0.98
CA GLY A 124 -4.07 5.34 -2.43
C GLY A 124 -2.62 5.53 -2.86
N GLN A 125 -1.65 5.38 -1.94
CA GLN A 125 -0.22 5.43 -2.23
C GLN A 125 0.19 6.67 -3.04
N LEU A 126 -0.22 7.84 -2.57
CA LEU A 126 0.16 9.10 -3.21
C LEU A 126 1.64 9.41 -2.96
N MET A 127 2.37 9.73 -4.03
CA MET A 127 3.72 10.28 -3.90
C MET A 127 3.65 11.66 -3.22
N PRO A 128 4.64 12.06 -2.40
CA PRO A 128 4.61 13.33 -1.69
C PRO A 128 4.37 14.55 -2.59
N GLU A 129 4.98 14.60 -3.76
CA GLU A 129 4.76 15.66 -4.75
C GLU A 129 3.32 15.68 -5.24
N THR A 130 2.78 14.51 -5.60
CA THR A 130 1.39 14.36 -6.04
C THR A 130 0.42 14.76 -4.91
N ALA A 131 0.68 14.36 -3.67
CA ALA A 131 -0.13 14.75 -2.52
C ALA A 131 -0.14 16.28 -2.32
N ALA A 132 1.01 16.93 -2.50
CA ALA A 132 1.13 18.39 -2.41
C ALA A 132 0.32 19.09 -3.52
N ASP A 133 0.45 18.63 -4.76
CA ASP A 133 -0.30 19.18 -5.91
C ASP A 133 -1.82 19.06 -5.73
N LEU A 134 -2.25 17.92 -5.14
CA LEU A 134 -3.66 17.64 -4.83
C LEU A 134 -4.13 18.29 -3.51
N LYS A 135 -3.29 19.09 -2.85
CA LYS A 135 -3.57 19.76 -1.57
C LYS A 135 -3.92 18.79 -0.42
N VAL A 136 -3.41 17.57 -0.47
CA VAL A 136 -3.50 16.59 0.61
C VAL A 136 -2.46 16.97 1.67
N LYS A 137 -2.92 17.49 2.80
CA LYS A 137 -2.04 17.98 3.89
C LYS A 137 -1.49 16.84 4.74
N ASP A 138 -2.31 15.84 5.00
CA ASP A 138 -1.96 14.63 5.73
C ASP A 138 -2.30 13.40 4.86
N PRO A 139 -1.29 12.78 4.22
CA PRO A 139 -1.50 11.60 3.39
C PRO A 139 -1.87 10.34 4.18
N PHE A 140 -1.77 10.37 5.51
CA PHE A 140 -2.19 9.28 6.39
C PHE A 140 -3.61 9.47 6.94
N ASP A 141 -4.22 10.66 6.76
CA ASP A 141 -5.65 10.86 7.00
C ASP A 141 -6.47 10.16 5.90
N PRO A 142 -7.32 9.17 6.25
CA PRO A 142 -8.05 8.38 5.27
C PRO A 142 -8.90 9.22 4.32
N LYS A 143 -9.56 10.27 4.83
CA LYS A 143 -10.44 11.11 4.02
C LYS A 143 -9.67 11.96 3.04
N GLN A 144 -8.58 12.59 3.49
CA GLN A 144 -7.75 13.42 2.62
C GLN A 144 -7.09 12.57 1.53
N ASN A 145 -6.51 11.41 1.90
CA ASN A 145 -5.86 10.53 0.96
C ASN A 145 -6.83 10.02 -0.10
N LEU A 146 -7.99 9.47 0.31
CA LEU A 146 -8.99 8.96 -0.63
C LEU A 146 -9.55 10.04 -1.56
N ASN A 147 -9.82 11.27 -1.06
CA ASN A 147 -10.27 12.36 -1.92
C ASN A 147 -9.18 12.76 -2.93
N GLY A 148 -7.91 12.86 -2.50
CA GLY A 148 -6.79 13.13 -3.40
C GLY A 148 -6.64 12.04 -4.45
N SER A 149 -6.71 10.78 -4.03
CA SER A 149 -6.60 9.62 -4.93
C SER A 149 -7.72 9.57 -5.96
N ALA A 150 -8.97 9.84 -5.55
CA ALA A 150 -10.11 9.89 -6.46
C ALA A 150 -9.99 11.06 -7.46
N LEU A 151 -9.55 12.23 -6.99
CA LEU A 151 -9.27 13.37 -7.86
C LEU A 151 -8.18 13.04 -8.87
N TYR A 152 -7.07 12.47 -8.43
CA TYR A 152 -5.97 12.07 -9.31
C TYR A 152 -6.42 11.05 -10.35
N PHE A 153 -7.15 10.02 -9.92
CA PHE A 153 -7.66 8.99 -10.84
C PHE A 153 -8.63 9.56 -11.87
N THR A 154 -9.55 10.45 -11.46
CA THR A 154 -10.46 11.10 -12.42
C THR A 154 -9.74 12.03 -13.40
N GLN A 155 -8.65 12.68 -12.98
CA GLN A 155 -7.78 13.44 -13.87
C GLN A 155 -7.07 12.54 -14.90
N MET A 156 -6.63 11.32 -14.48
CA MET A 156 -6.06 10.35 -15.42
C MET A 156 -7.09 9.84 -16.43
N LEU A 157 -8.32 9.57 -15.96
CA LEU A 157 -9.44 9.23 -16.86
C LEU A 157 -9.73 10.36 -17.86
N GLU A 158 -9.72 11.62 -17.40
CA GLU A 158 -9.92 12.79 -18.28
C GLU A 158 -8.78 12.92 -19.30
N ARG A 159 -7.54 12.76 -18.86
CA ARG A 159 -6.36 12.91 -19.73
C ARG A 159 -6.31 11.85 -20.81
N PHE A 160 -6.53 10.61 -20.47
CA PHE A 160 -6.32 9.47 -21.36
C PHE A 160 -7.59 8.92 -22.00
N GLY A 161 -8.76 9.21 -21.48
CA GLY A 161 -10.05 8.79 -22.05
C GLY A 161 -10.25 7.27 -22.09
N SER A 162 -9.46 6.50 -21.33
CA SER A 162 -9.51 5.04 -21.26
C SER A 162 -9.20 4.58 -19.85
N LEU A 163 -9.95 3.59 -19.36
CA LEU A 163 -9.76 2.99 -18.05
C LEU A 163 -8.36 2.37 -17.90
N ASP A 164 -7.95 1.59 -18.90
CA ASP A 164 -6.66 0.88 -18.87
C ASP A 164 -5.47 1.86 -18.83
N LEU A 165 -5.55 2.93 -19.65
CA LEU A 165 -4.52 3.96 -19.68
C LEU A 165 -4.51 4.80 -18.41
N ALA A 166 -5.66 5.07 -17.81
CA ALA A 166 -5.75 5.78 -16.54
C ALA A 166 -5.18 4.95 -15.39
N LEU A 167 -5.44 3.64 -15.35
CA LEU A 167 -4.83 2.73 -14.38
C LEU A 167 -3.30 2.63 -14.59
N ALA A 168 -2.86 2.57 -15.86
CA ALA A 168 -1.43 2.61 -16.18
C ALA A 168 -0.77 3.90 -15.69
N ALA A 169 -1.43 5.05 -15.91
CA ALA A 169 -0.95 6.36 -15.50
C ALA A 169 -0.93 6.53 -13.98
N TYR A 170 -1.91 5.97 -13.28
CA TYR A 170 -1.94 5.98 -11.83
C TYR A 170 -0.73 5.23 -11.24
N ASN A 171 -0.43 4.05 -11.77
CA ASN A 171 0.65 3.19 -11.27
C ASN A 171 2.05 3.62 -11.76
N ALA A 172 2.22 3.86 -13.07
CA ALA A 172 3.53 4.13 -13.67
C ALA A 172 3.84 5.63 -13.83
N GLY A 173 2.85 6.49 -13.63
CA GLY A 173 2.92 7.92 -13.91
C GLY A 173 2.45 8.27 -15.33
N PRO A 174 1.77 9.42 -15.51
CA PRO A 174 1.22 9.83 -16.80
C PRO A 174 2.29 10.05 -17.86
N GLN A 175 3.47 10.52 -17.49
CA GLN A 175 4.58 10.75 -18.41
C GLN A 175 5.02 9.45 -19.11
N ARG A 176 5.00 8.31 -18.38
CA ARG A 176 5.35 7.01 -18.97
C ARG A 176 4.32 6.54 -19.98
N VAL A 177 3.03 6.77 -19.69
CA VAL A 177 1.95 6.43 -20.63
C VAL A 177 2.08 7.25 -21.92
N GLU A 178 2.46 8.52 -21.83
CA GLU A 178 2.69 9.39 -22.98
C GLU A 178 3.96 9.00 -23.74
N GLU A 179 5.06 8.75 -23.03
CA GLU A 179 6.35 8.34 -23.62
C GLU A 179 6.21 7.06 -24.46
N TYR A 180 5.42 6.10 -23.96
CA TYR A 180 5.20 4.84 -24.67
C TYR A 180 3.99 4.88 -25.63
N GLY A 181 3.24 5.98 -25.65
CA GLY A 181 2.02 6.09 -26.45
C GLY A 181 0.93 5.07 -26.08
N GLY A 182 0.94 4.58 -24.84
CA GLY A 182 0.05 3.53 -24.36
C GLY A 182 0.52 2.93 -23.03
N ILE A 183 0.05 1.70 -22.73
CA ILE A 183 0.45 1.00 -21.52
C ILE A 183 1.95 0.66 -21.58
N PRO A 184 2.77 1.17 -20.62
CA PRO A 184 4.19 0.86 -20.60
C PRO A 184 4.46 -0.65 -20.50
N PRO A 185 5.57 -1.17 -21.08
CA PRO A 185 5.87 -2.60 -21.06
C PRO A 185 6.44 -3.07 -19.71
N PHE A 186 6.00 -2.46 -18.61
CA PHE A 186 6.43 -2.81 -17.27
C PHE A 186 5.57 -3.96 -16.73
N PRO A 187 6.17 -5.10 -16.33
CA PRO A 187 5.42 -6.24 -15.79
C PRO A 187 4.56 -5.86 -14.58
N GLU A 188 5.05 -4.96 -13.72
CA GLU A 188 4.33 -4.46 -12.55
C GLU A 188 3.03 -3.76 -12.97
N THR A 189 3.12 -2.78 -13.89
CA THR A 189 1.97 -2.01 -14.37
C THR A 189 0.94 -2.89 -15.07
N ARG A 190 1.38 -3.82 -15.91
CA ARG A 190 0.49 -4.77 -16.59
C ARG A 190 -0.23 -5.69 -15.60
N SER A 191 0.48 -6.20 -14.60
CA SER A 191 -0.11 -7.04 -13.54
C SER A 191 -1.09 -6.25 -12.67
N TYR A 192 -0.78 -4.98 -12.38
CA TYR A 192 -1.65 -4.07 -11.66
C TYR A 192 -2.99 -3.86 -12.36
N ILE A 193 -2.96 -3.49 -13.64
CA ILE A 193 -4.16 -3.31 -14.46
C ILE A 193 -4.97 -4.61 -14.52
N ALA A 194 -4.33 -5.72 -14.89
CA ALA A 194 -4.99 -7.02 -15.00
C ALA A 194 -5.62 -7.47 -13.68
N GLY A 195 -4.95 -7.22 -12.55
CA GLY A 195 -5.45 -7.54 -11.21
C GLY A 195 -6.72 -6.76 -10.87
N ILE A 196 -6.75 -5.45 -11.11
CA ILE A 196 -7.92 -4.60 -10.86
C ILE A 196 -9.08 -5.00 -11.76
N LEU A 197 -8.87 -5.10 -13.08
CA LEU A 197 -9.91 -5.47 -14.03
C LEU A 197 -10.52 -6.84 -13.73
N LYS A 198 -9.70 -7.80 -13.34
CA LYS A 198 -10.15 -9.14 -12.92
C LYS A 198 -11.06 -9.08 -11.69
N VAL A 199 -10.73 -8.26 -10.69
CA VAL A 199 -11.52 -8.12 -9.46
C VAL A 199 -12.91 -7.57 -9.76
N VAL A 200 -13.02 -6.62 -10.69
CA VAL A 200 -14.28 -6.00 -11.07
C VAL A 200 -15.00 -6.73 -12.22
N GLY A 201 -14.46 -7.86 -12.68
CA GLY A 201 -15.09 -8.66 -13.75
C GLY A 201 -15.05 -8.02 -15.14
N LEU A 202 -14.15 -7.05 -15.35
CA LEU A 202 -13.99 -6.41 -16.66
C LEU A 202 -12.99 -7.18 -17.54
N PRO A 203 -13.18 -7.17 -18.88
CA PRO A 203 -12.25 -7.85 -19.78
C PRO A 203 -10.86 -7.21 -19.70
N VAL A 204 -9.85 -8.05 -19.55
CA VAL A 204 -8.46 -7.62 -19.70
C VAL A 204 -8.16 -7.64 -21.19
N ALA A 205 -7.89 -6.46 -21.79
CA ALA A 205 -7.50 -6.40 -23.17
C ALA A 205 -6.27 -7.29 -23.41
N PRO A 206 -6.26 -8.16 -24.42
CA PRO A 206 -5.08 -8.93 -24.75
C PRO A 206 -3.94 -7.95 -25.05
N VAL A 207 -2.83 -8.10 -24.32
CA VAL A 207 -1.63 -7.31 -24.57
C VAL A 207 -1.08 -7.78 -25.91
N THR A 208 -1.56 -7.23 -27.00
CA THR A 208 -0.92 -7.41 -28.29
C THR A 208 0.48 -6.81 -28.16
N SER A 209 1.47 -7.69 -28.10
CA SER A 209 2.85 -7.33 -28.34
C SER A 209 2.87 -6.77 -29.77
N SER A 210 2.79 -5.46 -29.90
CA SER A 210 2.99 -4.79 -31.18
C SER A 210 4.47 -4.91 -31.55
N SER A 211 4.87 -6.08 -32.03
CA SER A 211 6.09 -6.32 -32.79
C SER A 211 5.83 -6.11 -34.28
N GLU A 212 4.98 -5.15 -34.63
CA GLU A 212 4.88 -4.63 -35.98
C GLU A 212 4.78 -3.10 -35.92
N VAL A 213 5.88 -2.47 -35.53
CA VAL A 213 6.11 -1.10 -35.94
C VAL A 213 6.47 -1.14 -37.40
N ALA A 214 5.46 -0.96 -38.26
CA ALA A 214 5.69 -0.58 -39.63
C ALA A 214 6.62 0.64 -39.66
N THR A 215 7.78 0.44 -40.24
CA THR A 215 8.76 1.43 -40.55
C THR A 215 8.16 2.43 -41.52
N THR A 216 7.40 3.39 -41.04
CA THR A 216 7.02 4.56 -41.83
C THR A 216 7.37 5.78 -41.00
N LYS A 217 8.60 6.27 -41.18
CA LYS A 217 9.00 7.59 -40.70
C LYS A 217 8.07 8.63 -41.34
N PRO A 218 7.30 9.40 -40.57
CA PRO A 218 6.75 10.64 -41.07
C PRO A 218 7.90 11.66 -41.14
N ALA A 219 8.01 12.29 -42.31
CA ALA A 219 8.95 13.37 -42.55
C ALA A 219 8.78 14.50 -41.53
N LEU A 220 9.90 14.90 -40.99
CA LEU A 220 10.07 16.02 -40.07
C LEU A 220 9.66 17.31 -40.78
N ASN A 221 8.43 17.76 -40.61
CA ASN A 221 8.03 19.13 -40.95
C ASN A 221 8.09 19.97 -39.70
N GLN A 222 8.89 21.00 -39.77
CA GLN A 222 9.13 22.03 -38.77
C GLN A 222 7.83 22.60 -38.26
N VAL A 223 7.55 22.43 -36.97
CA VAL A 223 6.55 23.23 -36.27
C VAL A 223 7.28 24.16 -35.29
N LYS A 224 7.07 25.43 -35.58
CA LYS A 224 7.43 26.66 -34.94
C LYS A 224 7.33 26.56 -33.42
N LYS A 225 8.37 27.01 -32.72
CA LYS A 225 8.34 27.30 -31.27
C LYS A 225 7.22 28.30 -30.99
N GLU A 226 6.18 27.85 -30.33
CA GLU A 226 5.21 28.73 -29.69
C GLU A 226 5.43 28.69 -28.15
N GLN A 227 5.39 29.89 -27.57
CA GLN A 227 5.67 30.18 -26.18
C GLN A 227 4.60 29.61 -25.24
N PRO A 228 4.89 29.40 -23.96
CA PRO A 228 3.90 28.91 -23.00
C PRO A 228 2.85 29.99 -22.75
N LEU A 229 1.60 29.67 -23.04
CA LEU A 229 0.44 30.47 -22.64
C LEU A 229 0.33 30.40 -21.10
N LYS A 230 0.53 31.54 -20.47
CA LYS A 230 0.03 31.83 -19.13
C LYS A 230 -1.52 31.84 -19.22
N GLY A 231 -2.17 30.82 -18.73
CA GLY A 231 -3.62 30.71 -18.70
C GLY A 231 -4.09 30.36 -17.30
N ASP A 232 -4.75 31.32 -16.70
CA ASP A 232 -5.62 31.38 -15.55
C ASP A 232 -6.10 30.02 -15.03
N VAL A 233 -5.76 29.74 -13.78
CA VAL A 233 -6.38 28.67 -12.98
C VAL A 233 -7.64 29.27 -12.38
N SER A 234 -8.78 29.05 -13.00
CA SER A 234 -10.08 29.34 -12.40
C SER A 234 -10.29 28.43 -11.19
N VAL A 235 -10.27 29.07 -10.04
CA VAL A 235 -10.59 28.50 -8.73
C VAL A 235 -12.05 28.10 -8.72
N TRP A 236 -12.34 26.80 -8.50
CA TRP A 236 -13.68 26.36 -8.14
C TRP A 236 -13.77 26.33 -6.62
N GLU A 237 -14.49 27.30 -6.05
CA GLU A 237 -14.96 27.27 -4.65
C GLU A 237 -16.16 26.35 -4.55
N PHE A 238 -16.11 25.40 -3.58
CA PHE A 238 -17.25 24.72 -2.98
C PHE A 238 -17.14 24.78 -1.46
#